data_bdc16d2a5d1054eb52ec446abfae71f1
#
_entry.id   bdc16d2a5d1054eb52ec446abfae71f1
#
_cell.length_a   1.000
_cell.length_b   1.000
_cell.length_c   1.000
_cell.angle_alpha   90.00
_cell.angle_beta   90.00
_cell.angle_gamma   90.00
#
_symmetry.space_group_name_H-M   'P 1'
#
loop_
_entity.id
_entity.type
_entity.pdbx_description
1 polymer ?
#
loop_
_entity_poly.entity_id
_entity_poly.type
_entity_poly.pdbx_seq_one_letter_code
_entity_poly.pdbx_strand_id
1 'polypeptide(L)'
;MPFPFPRNAYAAMFGPTTGDTVRLGDTELLIKVEKDYTTYGEEVKFGGGKVIRDGMGQSQARNADGAVDTVITNALILDHWGIVKADIGIKGGRICAIGKAGNPDIQSGFGNFDPAETIIVGPGTEVIAGEGKILTAGGFDSHIHYICPQQIEDALMSGLTTMLGGGTGPAHGTLATTCTPGPWHLGQMIRAADAFPMNLAFAGKGNAALPGALVEMVEAGACALKLHEDWGTTPAAIDNCLSVADDHDIQVMIHTDTLNESGFVEDTIRAFKNRTIHAFHTEGAGGGHAPDIMKVAGLPNVLPSSTNPTRPFTVNTLDEHLDMLMVCHHLSPSIPEDLAFAESRIRKETIAAEDILHDLGALSMMSSDSQAMGRIGEVITRTWQTAHKMKMQRGPLAEDAGSGADNFRAKRYVAKYTINPAISHGISRHIGSVEIGKLADLVLWSPAFFGAKPDLVIKGGMIAAAPMGDPNASIPTPQPVHYRPMFGAFGKAVTTTSLVFVSQAAMANGLRERLGTEKEMVAVENTRGGISKKSMIHNDATPDIQIDPETYAVVADGELLVCEPAKELPLAQRYFLF
;
A
#
# COMPACT_ATOMS: atom_id res chain seq x y z
N MET A 1 26.68 30.47 25.23
CA MET A 1 26.02 31.45 24.36
C MET A 1 25.39 30.69 23.20
N PRO A 2 24.16 30.98 22.75
CA PRO A 2 23.58 30.34 21.58
C PRO A 2 24.45 30.63 20.35
N PHE A 3 24.74 29.60 19.60
CA PHE A 3 25.50 29.68 18.35
C PHE A 3 24.52 29.76 17.18
N PRO A 4 24.51 30.82 16.37
CA PRO A 4 23.62 30.92 15.22
C PRO A 4 24.10 29.96 14.11
N PHE A 5 23.22 29.08 13.67
CA PHE A 5 23.51 28.12 12.62
C PHE A 5 22.56 28.34 11.42
N PRO A 6 23.08 28.51 10.21
CA PRO A 6 22.24 28.74 9.03
C PRO A 6 21.27 27.59 8.78
N ARG A 7 19.99 27.89 8.51
CA ARG A 7 18.94 26.88 8.31
C ARG A 7 19.24 25.91 7.18
N ASN A 8 19.79 26.39 6.07
CA ASN A 8 20.20 25.53 4.95
C ASN A 8 21.34 24.58 5.32
N ALA A 9 22.30 25.02 6.12
CA ALA A 9 23.36 24.17 6.61
C ALA A 9 22.83 23.11 7.60
N TYR A 10 21.86 23.49 8.46
CA TYR A 10 21.17 22.55 9.33
C TYR A 10 20.46 21.47 8.53
N ALA A 11 19.66 21.86 7.53
CA ALA A 11 18.94 20.92 6.69
C ALA A 11 19.88 19.98 5.90
N ALA A 12 21.03 20.48 5.46
CA ALA A 12 22.05 19.65 4.79
C ALA A 12 22.71 18.62 5.72
N MET A 13 22.79 18.92 7.03
CA MET A 13 23.41 18.03 8.02
C MET A 13 22.43 17.04 8.64
N PHE A 14 21.22 17.49 8.97
CA PHE A 14 20.24 16.78 9.80
C PHE A 14 18.88 16.63 9.13
N GLY A 15 18.74 17.03 7.87
CA GLY A 15 17.46 17.03 7.16
C GLY A 15 16.60 18.28 7.48
N PRO A 16 15.46 18.40 6.79
CA PRO A 16 14.54 19.54 6.97
C PRO A 16 13.98 19.58 8.40
N THR A 17 13.63 20.76 8.88
CA THR A 17 13.03 20.95 10.20
C THR A 17 11.70 21.68 10.11
N THR A 18 10.99 21.83 11.22
CA THR A 18 9.64 22.42 11.29
C THR A 18 9.51 23.68 10.41
N GLY A 19 8.55 23.64 9.51
CA GLY A 19 8.24 24.71 8.55
C GLY A 19 9.04 24.68 7.25
N ASP A 20 10.06 23.82 7.11
CA ASP A 20 10.72 23.59 5.82
C ASP A 20 9.81 22.81 4.87
N THR A 21 9.96 23.08 3.58
CA THR A 21 9.23 22.40 2.51
C THR A 21 10.13 21.44 1.74
N VAL A 22 9.58 20.28 1.39
CA VAL A 22 10.26 19.26 0.58
C VAL A 22 9.40 18.91 -0.61
N ARG A 23 9.99 18.87 -1.79
CA ARG A 23 9.33 18.43 -3.03
C ARG A 23 9.36 16.91 -3.14
N LEU A 24 8.26 16.32 -3.58
CA LEU A 24 8.14 14.88 -3.78
C LEU A 24 8.52 14.51 -5.22
N GLY A 25 9.73 13.97 -5.39
CA GLY A 25 10.26 13.63 -6.71
C GLY A 25 10.37 14.87 -7.63
N ASP A 26 10.07 14.66 -8.88
CA ASP A 26 9.93 15.72 -9.90
C ASP A 26 8.47 16.16 -10.11
N THR A 27 7.59 15.86 -9.12
CA THR A 27 6.20 16.36 -9.09
C THR A 27 6.14 17.82 -8.66
N GLU A 28 4.97 18.45 -8.76
CA GLU A 28 4.71 19.77 -8.16
C GLU A 28 4.15 19.67 -6.72
N LEU A 29 4.16 18.47 -6.13
CA LEU A 29 3.70 18.27 -4.76
C LEU A 29 4.77 18.71 -3.76
N LEU A 30 4.39 19.57 -2.82
CA LEU A 30 5.24 20.08 -1.75
C LEU A 30 4.68 19.64 -0.40
N ILE A 31 5.51 19.01 0.41
CA ILE A 31 5.16 18.72 1.82
C ILE A 31 5.91 19.65 2.75
N LYS A 32 5.28 20.06 3.84
CA LYS A 32 5.85 20.94 4.86
C LYS A 32 5.97 20.19 6.18
N VAL A 33 7.15 20.27 6.79
CA VAL A 33 7.41 19.65 8.09
C VAL A 33 6.54 20.29 9.16
N GLU A 34 5.66 19.50 9.78
CA GLU A 34 4.68 19.95 10.79
C GLU A 34 5.32 20.04 12.19
N LYS A 35 6.18 19.07 12.53
CA LYS A 35 6.87 18.95 13.81
C LYS A 35 8.26 18.33 13.61
N ASP A 36 9.22 18.78 14.41
CA ASP A 36 10.52 18.15 14.57
C ASP A 36 10.68 17.71 16.03
N TYR A 37 10.95 16.42 16.22
CA TYR A 37 11.12 15.83 17.56
C TYR A 37 12.51 16.05 18.16
N THR A 38 13.42 16.68 17.44
CA THR A 38 14.77 16.91 17.93
C THR A 38 14.81 17.97 19.05
N THR A 39 15.85 17.92 19.85
CA THR A 39 16.32 19.05 20.66
C THR A 39 17.51 19.65 19.94
N TYR A 40 17.38 20.90 19.45
CA TYR A 40 18.44 21.55 18.69
C TYR A 40 19.75 21.66 19.50
N GLY A 41 20.82 21.17 18.90
CA GLY A 41 22.13 21.04 19.51
C GLY A 41 22.41 19.68 20.15
N GLU A 42 21.43 18.78 20.15
CA GLU A 42 21.56 17.40 20.65
C GLU A 42 21.18 16.36 19.57
N GLU A 43 21.22 16.76 18.31
CA GLU A 43 20.96 15.87 17.19
C GLU A 43 21.96 14.70 17.18
N VAL A 44 21.47 13.50 16.88
CA VAL A 44 22.32 12.32 16.74
C VAL A 44 22.54 12.01 15.28
N LYS A 45 23.77 11.66 14.95
CA LYS A 45 24.19 11.26 13.60
C LYS A 45 25.39 10.32 13.70
N PHE A 46 25.44 9.31 12.84
CA PHE A 46 26.55 8.36 12.73
C PHE A 46 27.60 8.84 11.73
N GLY A 47 28.86 8.52 11.99
CA GLY A 47 29.99 8.75 11.10
C GLY A 47 31.26 9.16 11.86
N GLY A 48 32.39 9.17 11.16
CA GLY A 48 33.66 9.65 11.71
C GLY A 48 33.55 11.10 12.18
N GLY A 49 33.87 11.36 13.45
CA GLY A 49 33.74 12.68 14.05
C GLY A 49 32.30 13.13 14.39
N LYS A 50 31.29 12.24 14.25
CA LYS A 50 29.90 12.50 14.58
C LYS A 50 29.54 12.06 15.99
N VAL A 51 28.30 12.33 16.42
CA VAL A 51 27.88 12.22 17.82
C VAL A 51 27.70 10.77 18.28
N ILE A 52 27.21 9.86 17.42
CA ILE A 52 27.02 8.44 17.80
C ILE A 52 28.38 7.78 17.93
N ARG A 53 28.95 7.87 19.13
CA ARG A 53 30.21 7.25 19.56
C ARG A 53 30.09 6.93 21.04
N ASP A 54 30.90 5.97 21.49
CA ASP A 54 30.95 5.53 22.88
C ASP A 54 31.12 6.70 23.87
N GLY A 55 30.28 6.75 24.87
CA GLY A 55 30.25 7.80 25.88
C GLY A 55 29.79 9.19 25.38
N MET A 56 29.34 9.27 24.15
CA MET A 56 28.71 10.48 23.58
C MET A 56 27.23 10.19 23.26
N GLY A 57 26.81 10.19 22.00
CA GLY A 57 25.45 9.83 21.59
C GLY A 57 25.13 8.34 21.71
N GLN A 58 26.13 7.49 21.93
CA GLN A 58 25.96 6.10 22.31
C GLN A 58 26.14 5.93 23.82
N SER A 59 25.12 5.39 24.47
CA SER A 59 25.14 5.05 25.91
C SER A 59 25.82 3.69 26.14
N GLN A 60 25.93 3.30 27.42
CA GLN A 60 26.41 1.98 27.83
C GLN A 60 25.29 0.94 27.97
N ALA A 61 24.05 1.31 27.63
CA ALA A 61 22.91 0.42 27.75
C ALA A 61 23.00 -0.74 26.78
N ARG A 62 22.79 -1.96 27.31
CA ARG A 62 22.65 -3.16 26.48
C ARG A 62 21.24 -3.23 25.89
N ASN A 63 21.06 -4.03 24.84
CA ASN A 63 19.73 -4.29 24.30
C ASN A 63 18.77 -4.84 25.37
N ALA A 64 19.28 -5.66 26.32
CA ALA A 64 18.50 -6.14 27.45
C ALA A 64 18.09 -5.04 28.44
N ASP A 65 18.80 -3.92 28.46
CA ASP A 65 18.59 -2.79 29.36
C ASP A 65 17.82 -1.63 28.66
N GLY A 66 17.25 -1.88 27.48
CA GLY A 66 16.38 -0.92 26.79
C GLY A 66 16.96 -0.27 25.54
N ALA A 67 18.24 -0.49 25.20
CA ALA A 67 18.76 -0.04 23.91
C ALA A 67 18.02 -0.73 22.75
N VAL A 68 17.82 0.00 21.65
CA VAL A 68 17.14 -0.51 20.46
C VAL A 68 18.08 -1.36 19.61
N ASP A 69 17.50 -2.26 18.77
CA ASP A 69 18.29 -3.07 17.85
C ASP A 69 18.73 -2.24 16.64
N THR A 70 17.85 -1.35 16.17
CA THR A 70 18.14 -0.44 15.05
C THR A 70 17.56 0.93 15.34
N VAL A 71 18.29 1.97 14.97
CA VAL A 71 17.79 3.35 14.95
C VAL A 71 17.87 3.91 13.54
N ILE A 72 16.79 4.55 13.07
CA ILE A 72 16.80 5.39 11.86
C ILE A 72 16.85 6.84 12.35
N THR A 73 17.91 7.57 12.01
CA THR A 73 18.14 8.92 12.53
C THR A 73 17.57 10.00 11.62
N ASN A 74 16.94 11.03 12.21
CA ASN A 74 16.53 12.28 11.55
C ASN A 74 15.70 12.11 10.26
N ALA A 75 14.84 11.08 10.18
CA ALA A 75 14.02 10.82 9.00
C ALA A 75 12.79 11.76 8.95
N LEU A 76 12.42 12.19 7.74
CA LEU A 76 11.15 12.88 7.50
C LEU A 76 10.06 11.85 7.28
N ILE A 77 9.27 11.55 8.28
CA ILE A 77 8.14 10.63 8.20
C ILE A 77 7.02 11.31 7.41
N LEU A 78 6.55 10.66 6.35
CA LEU A 78 5.32 10.98 5.63
C LEU A 78 4.32 9.85 5.86
N ASP A 79 3.30 10.13 6.66
CA ASP A 79 2.26 9.17 6.98
C ASP A 79 0.88 9.86 7.04
N HIS A 80 -0.19 9.08 7.10
CA HIS A 80 -1.56 9.60 7.18
C HIS A 80 -1.79 10.50 8.40
N TRP A 81 -1.08 10.28 9.50
CA TRP A 81 -1.24 11.01 10.75
C TRP A 81 -0.35 12.26 10.85
N GLY A 82 0.69 12.38 10.03
CA GLY A 82 1.58 13.52 10.12
C GLY A 82 2.73 13.51 9.11
N ILE A 83 3.35 14.69 8.96
CA ILE A 83 4.59 14.92 8.24
C ILE A 83 5.59 15.48 9.22
N VAL A 84 6.38 14.59 9.83
CA VAL A 84 7.19 14.94 10.99
C VAL A 84 8.62 14.44 10.85
N LYS A 85 9.59 15.22 11.36
CA LYS A 85 10.96 14.73 11.49
C LYS A 85 11.13 14.08 12.85
N ALA A 86 11.63 12.84 12.84
CA ALA A 86 11.90 12.09 14.06
C ALA A 86 13.00 11.05 13.84
N ASP A 87 13.56 10.56 14.95
CA ASP A 87 14.27 9.29 14.97
C ASP A 87 13.28 8.15 15.20
N ILE A 88 13.57 6.97 14.67
CA ILE A 88 12.73 5.78 14.83
C ILE A 88 13.55 4.66 15.47
N GLY A 89 13.08 4.16 16.61
CA GLY A 89 13.64 3.00 17.29
C GLY A 89 12.92 1.72 16.88
N ILE A 90 13.71 0.69 16.55
CA ILE A 90 13.20 -0.63 16.16
C ILE A 90 13.77 -1.66 17.14
N LYS A 91 12.90 -2.53 17.65
CA LYS A 91 13.28 -3.63 18.55
C LYS A 91 12.46 -4.88 18.24
N GLY A 92 13.15 -6.02 18.08
CA GLY A 92 12.48 -7.27 17.74
C GLY A 92 11.66 -7.21 16.44
N GLY A 93 12.14 -6.43 15.47
CA GLY A 93 11.46 -6.26 14.18
C GLY A 93 10.26 -5.30 14.19
N ARG A 94 9.96 -4.65 15.31
CA ARG A 94 8.81 -3.73 15.46
C ARG A 94 9.28 -2.32 15.83
N ILE A 95 8.52 -1.33 15.41
CA ILE A 95 8.70 0.07 15.83
C ILE A 95 8.39 0.14 17.32
N CYS A 96 9.38 0.51 18.15
CA CYS A 96 9.20 0.61 19.60
C CYS A 96 9.13 2.06 20.09
N ALA A 97 9.67 3.02 19.34
CA ALA A 97 9.60 4.43 19.68
C ALA A 97 9.74 5.31 18.43
N ILE A 98 9.12 6.50 18.47
CA ILE A 98 9.24 7.54 17.45
C ILE A 98 9.48 8.86 18.19
N GLY A 99 10.66 9.47 18.01
CA GLY A 99 10.98 10.68 18.76
C GLY A 99 12.45 11.05 18.65
N LYS A 100 13.17 11.06 19.79
CA LYS A 100 14.57 11.47 19.89
C LYS A 100 15.46 10.29 20.29
N ALA A 101 16.49 10.04 19.50
CA ALA A 101 17.51 9.04 19.80
C ALA A 101 18.74 9.66 20.47
N GLY A 102 19.51 8.83 21.19
CA GLY A 102 20.82 9.18 21.73
C GLY A 102 21.15 8.53 23.06
N ASN A 103 21.91 9.27 23.87
CA ASN A 103 22.40 8.84 25.18
C ASN A 103 21.72 9.66 26.30
N PRO A 104 20.78 9.08 27.03
CA PRO A 104 20.07 9.79 28.10
C PRO A 104 20.95 10.22 29.25
N ASP A 105 22.14 9.62 29.44
CA ASP A 105 23.03 9.95 30.56
C ASP A 105 23.72 11.32 30.40
N ILE A 106 23.85 11.81 29.17
CA ILE A 106 24.58 13.06 28.88
C ILE A 106 23.79 14.09 28.06
N GLN A 107 22.72 13.68 27.37
CA GLN A 107 21.90 14.58 26.56
C GLN A 107 20.67 15.04 27.36
N SER A 108 20.60 16.32 27.70
CA SER A 108 19.58 16.90 28.60
C SER A 108 18.17 16.86 27.99
N GLY A 109 18.08 16.79 26.65
CA GLY A 109 16.82 16.77 25.91
C GLY A 109 15.93 15.58 26.22
N PHE A 110 16.47 14.47 26.67
CA PHE A 110 15.69 13.25 26.97
C PHE A 110 14.66 13.45 28.08
N GLY A 111 14.90 14.32 29.05
CA GLY A 111 13.95 14.60 30.15
C GLY A 111 12.63 15.26 29.70
N ASN A 112 12.55 15.73 28.45
CA ASN A 112 11.39 16.43 27.91
C ASN A 112 10.46 15.52 27.07
N PHE A 113 10.82 14.24 26.88
CA PHE A 113 10.08 13.30 26.03
C PHE A 113 9.40 12.21 26.84
N ASP A 114 8.28 11.74 26.33
CA ASP A 114 7.63 10.50 26.78
C ASP A 114 8.58 9.32 26.56
N PRO A 115 8.53 8.25 27.39
CA PRO A 115 9.27 7.02 27.12
C PRO A 115 9.06 6.46 25.71
N ALA A 116 7.87 6.62 25.13
CA ALA A 116 7.56 6.22 23.75
C ALA A 116 8.23 7.11 22.69
N GLU A 117 8.71 8.28 23.08
CA GLU A 117 9.46 9.23 22.23
C GLU A 117 10.98 9.17 22.48
N THR A 118 11.44 8.30 23.39
CA THR A 118 12.85 8.19 23.79
C THR A 118 13.50 6.93 23.24
N ILE A 119 14.59 7.08 22.48
CA ILE A 119 15.30 6.00 21.80
C ILE A 119 16.73 5.90 22.30
N ILE A 120 17.04 4.87 23.06
CA ILE A 120 18.38 4.67 23.62
C ILE A 120 19.27 3.97 22.58
N VAL A 121 20.34 4.65 22.17
CA VAL A 121 21.37 4.10 21.31
C VAL A 121 22.44 3.44 22.19
N GLY A 122 22.63 2.14 22.04
CA GLY A 122 23.62 1.35 22.77
C GLY A 122 24.68 0.73 21.85
N PRO A 123 25.66 -0.01 22.42
CA PRO A 123 26.71 -0.68 21.62
C PRO A 123 26.18 -1.72 20.64
N GLY A 124 24.97 -2.28 20.89
CA GLY A 124 24.30 -3.27 20.04
C GLY A 124 23.34 -2.67 19.02
N THR A 125 23.27 -1.33 18.90
CA THR A 125 22.34 -0.65 18.01
C THR A 125 22.94 -0.44 16.62
N GLU A 126 22.28 -0.94 15.58
CA GLU A 126 22.58 -0.58 14.19
C GLU A 126 22.02 0.79 13.86
N VAL A 127 22.69 1.54 13.00
CA VAL A 127 22.29 2.90 12.62
C VAL A 127 22.01 3.02 11.13
N ILE A 128 20.81 3.44 10.80
CA ILE A 128 20.41 3.79 9.44
C ILE A 128 20.27 5.33 9.35
N ALA A 129 21.00 5.94 8.43
CA ALA A 129 20.95 7.38 8.20
C ALA A 129 19.66 7.77 7.48
N GLY A 130 18.79 8.50 8.18
CA GLY A 130 17.54 9.06 7.64
C GLY A 130 17.63 10.53 7.28
N GLU A 131 18.78 11.18 7.54
CA GLU A 131 18.98 12.60 7.29
C GLU A 131 18.72 12.98 5.82
N GLY A 132 17.78 13.87 5.60
CA GLY A 132 17.38 14.30 4.27
C GLY A 132 16.60 13.25 3.47
N LYS A 133 16.18 12.15 4.09
CA LYS A 133 15.34 11.12 3.48
C LYS A 133 13.89 11.25 3.94
N ILE A 134 12.97 10.89 3.04
CA ILE A 134 11.56 10.68 3.37
C ILE A 134 11.40 9.21 3.79
N LEU A 135 10.68 8.98 4.88
CA LEU A 135 10.36 7.64 5.36
C LEU A 135 8.85 7.43 5.31
N THR A 136 8.43 6.33 4.70
CA THR A 136 7.02 5.90 4.66
C THR A 136 6.88 4.49 5.21
N ALA A 137 5.66 4.11 5.60
CA ALA A 137 5.34 2.70 5.74
C ALA A 137 5.49 2.00 4.38
N GLY A 138 5.80 0.71 4.40
CA GLY A 138 5.77 -0.14 3.22
C GLY A 138 4.35 -0.24 2.67
N GLY A 139 4.23 -0.26 1.34
CA GLY A 139 2.94 -0.34 0.68
C GLY A 139 2.29 -1.71 0.81
N PHE A 140 0.96 -1.73 0.69
CA PHE A 140 0.14 -2.93 0.68
C PHE A 140 -0.72 -2.95 -0.59
N ASP A 141 -0.52 -3.95 -1.44
CA ASP A 141 -1.36 -4.21 -2.60
C ASP A 141 -2.35 -5.34 -2.30
N SER A 142 -3.63 -5.02 -2.34
CA SER A 142 -4.73 -5.92 -1.99
C SER A 142 -5.41 -6.59 -3.21
N HIS A 143 -4.82 -6.49 -4.40
CA HIS A 143 -5.38 -7.07 -5.62
C HIS A 143 -4.30 -7.75 -6.46
N ILE A 144 -3.95 -8.98 -6.07
CA ILE A 144 -2.86 -9.76 -6.68
C ILE A 144 -3.39 -11.03 -7.33
N HIS A 145 -3.06 -11.24 -8.61
CA HIS A 145 -3.11 -12.54 -9.25
C HIS A 145 -1.77 -13.27 -9.01
N TYR A 146 -1.76 -14.30 -8.16
CA TYR A 146 -0.54 -15.06 -7.88
C TYR A 146 -0.21 -16.02 -9.05
N ILE A 147 0.17 -15.43 -10.18
CA ILE A 147 0.55 -16.16 -11.41
C ILE A 147 2.04 -16.49 -11.38
N CYS A 148 2.88 -15.47 -11.26
CA CYS A 148 4.34 -15.60 -11.32
C CYS A 148 4.93 -15.13 -9.97
N PRO A 149 5.68 -15.97 -9.24
CA PRO A 149 6.23 -15.57 -7.94
C PRO A 149 7.29 -14.47 -8.03
N GLN A 150 7.91 -14.26 -9.20
CA GLN A 150 8.90 -13.21 -9.42
C GLN A 150 8.31 -11.81 -9.25
N GLN A 151 7.01 -11.63 -9.40
CA GLN A 151 6.34 -10.36 -9.10
C GLN A 151 6.52 -9.89 -7.65
N ILE A 152 6.80 -10.81 -6.72
CA ILE A 152 7.07 -10.48 -5.30
C ILE A 152 8.37 -9.67 -5.18
N GLU A 153 9.36 -9.97 -6.00
CA GLU A 153 10.60 -9.21 -6.05
C GLU A 153 10.35 -7.79 -6.62
N ASP A 154 9.59 -7.68 -7.72
CA ASP A 154 9.20 -6.39 -8.29
C ASP A 154 8.38 -5.54 -7.30
N ALA A 155 7.49 -6.17 -6.53
CA ALA A 155 6.75 -5.53 -5.46
C ALA A 155 7.70 -4.95 -4.41
N LEU A 156 8.61 -5.78 -3.87
CA LEU A 156 9.56 -5.37 -2.85
C LEU A 156 10.45 -4.21 -3.35
N MET A 157 10.98 -4.31 -4.58
CA MET A 157 11.85 -3.28 -5.18
C MET A 157 11.10 -1.97 -5.49
N SER A 158 9.76 -1.98 -5.46
CA SER A 158 8.93 -0.78 -5.60
C SER A 158 8.53 -0.13 -4.28
N GLY A 159 8.83 -0.77 -3.14
CA GLY A 159 8.45 -0.31 -1.81
C GLY A 159 7.17 -0.93 -1.25
N LEU A 160 6.61 -1.94 -1.92
CA LEU A 160 5.53 -2.75 -1.36
C LEU A 160 6.12 -3.80 -0.42
N THR A 161 5.48 -4.01 0.72
CA THR A 161 5.92 -4.96 1.76
C THR A 161 4.86 -5.98 2.12
N THR A 162 3.64 -5.80 1.58
CA THR A 162 2.50 -6.70 1.82
C THR A 162 1.70 -6.89 0.53
N MET A 163 1.29 -8.13 0.27
CA MET A 163 0.48 -8.52 -0.88
C MET A 163 -0.66 -9.43 -0.45
N LEU A 164 -1.85 -9.13 -0.92
CA LEU A 164 -3.03 -9.96 -0.75
C LEU A 164 -3.68 -10.25 -2.11
N GLY A 165 -4.00 -11.48 -2.35
CA GLY A 165 -4.67 -11.90 -3.57
C GLY A 165 -4.97 -13.38 -3.59
N GLY A 166 -5.14 -13.94 -4.76
CA GLY A 166 -5.41 -15.36 -4.92
C GLY A 166 -4.79 -15.94 -6.18
N GLY A 167 -4.70 -17.26 -6.21
CA GLY A 167 -4.20 -18.00 -7.33
C GLY A 167 -3.17 -19.06 -6.96
N THR A 168 -2.71 -19.80 -7.96
CA THR A 168 -1.85 -20.97 -7.80
C THR A 168 -0.82 -21.10 -8.93
N GLY A 169 -0.50 -20.02 -9.62
CA GLY A 169 0.32 -20.04 -10.83
C GLY A 169 -0.51 -19.76 -12.10
N PRO A 170 0.02 -20.03 -13.30
CA PRO A 170 -0.63 -19.71 -14.58
C PRO A 170 -1.79 -20.67 -14.94
N ALA A 171 -2.62 -21.00 -13.97
CA ALA A 171 -3.86 -21.75 -14.20
C ALA A 171 -4.97 -20.79 -14.65
N HIS A 172 -5.90 -21.26 -15.49
CA HIS A 172 -6.97 -20.42 -16.04
C HIS A 172 -7.80 -19.72 -14.96
N GLY A 173 -8.14 -20.42 -13.85
CA GLY A 173 -8.83 -19.82 -12.72
C GLY A 173 -8.04 -18.69 -12.05
N THR A 174 -6.72 -18.81 -11.93
CA THR A 174 -5.84 -17.77 -11.38
C THR A 174 -5.65 -16.62 -12.36
N LEU A 175 -5.46 -16.91 -13.64
CA LEU A 175 -5.27 -15.89 -14.68
C LEU A 175 -6.45 -14.89 -14.68
N ALA A 176 -7.66 -15.39 -14.49
CA ALA A 176 -8.88 -14.57 -14.53
C ALA A 176 -9.28 -13.99 -13.17
N THR A 177 -9.12 -14.69 -12.03
CA THR A 177 -10.03 -14.44 -10.90
C THR A 177 -9.45 -14.06 -9.53
N THR A 178 -8.15 -14.08 -9.30
CA THR A 178 -7.57 -13.84 -7.95
C THR A 178 -8.13 -14.75 -6.84
N CYS A 179 -8.51 -15.98 -7.17
CA CYS A 179 -9.06 -16.96 -6.22
C CYS A 179 -8.07 -18.11 -6.00
N THR A 180 -7.82 -18.49 -4.75
CA THR A 180 -7.11 -19.72 -4.39
C THR A 180 -8.15 -20.78 -4.04
N PRO A 181 -8.36 -21.81 -4.87
CA PRO A 181 -9.46 -22.75 -4.68
C PRO A 181 -9.09 -23.88 -3.74
N GLY A 182 -9.88 -24.05 -2.69
CA GLY A 182 -9.86 -25.23 -1.82
C GLY A 182 -8.67 -25.35 -0.87
N PRO A 183 -8.79 -26.22 0.15
CA PRO A 183 -7.80 -26.33 1.22
C PRO A 183 -6.42 -26.79 0.79
N TRP A 184 -6.34 -27.67 -0.20
CA TRP A 184 -5.06 -28.18 -0.66
C TRP A 184 -4.19 -27.07 -1.26
N HIS A 185 -4.78 -26.25 -2.17
CA HIS A 185 -4.06 -25.15 -2.81
C HIS A 185 -3.70 -24.05 -1.83
N LEU A 186 -4.64 -23.67 -0.93
CA LEU A 186 -4.35 -22.71 0.15
C LEU A 186 -3.16 -23.17 0.99
N GLY A 187 -3.16 -24.45 1.40
CA GLY A 187 -2.05 -25.03 2.15
C GLY A 187 -0.71 -24.98 1.40
N GLN A 188 -0.69 -25.22 0.07
CA GLN A 188 0.55 -25.12 -0.71
C GLN A 188 1.03 -23.69 -0.88
N MET A 189 0.12 -22.73 -1.13
CA MET A 189 0.47 -21.31 -1.25
C MET A 189 1.00 -20.75 0.08
N ILE A 190 0.40 -21.13 1.21
CA ILE A 190 0.87 -20.73 2.53
C ILE A 190 2.27 -21.32 2.82
N ARG A 191 2.54 -22.59 2.45
CA ARG A 191 3.90 -23.16 2.56
C ARG A 191 4.92 -22.43 1.68
N ALA A 192 4.54 -22.07 0.46
CA ALA A 192 5.41 -21.32 -0.43
C ALA A 192 5.79 -19.93 0.13
N ALA A 193 4.91 -19.36 0.96
CA ALA A 193 5.14 -18.05 1.57
C ALA A 193 6.40 -17.99 2.44
N ASP A 194 6.86 -19.10 3.02
CA ASP A 194 8.07 -19.15 3.84
C ASP A 194 9.34 -18.71 3.10
N ALA A 195 9.33 -18.75 1.77
CA ALA A 195 10.50 -18.42 0.95
C ALA A 195 10.63 -16.92 0.62
N PHE A 196 9.63 -16.10 0.88
CA PHE A 196 9.57 -14.72 0.37
C PHE A 196 9.70 -13.66 1.46
N PRO A 197 10.52 -12.60 1.25
CA PRO A 197 10.63 -11.45 2.16
C PRO A 197 9.44 -10.50 2.02
N MET A 198 8.23 -11.03 2.14
CA MET A 198 6.97 -10.33 1.91
C MET A 198 5.92 -10.80 2.90
N ASN A 199 5.11 -9.90 3.43
CA ASN A 199 3.90 -10.31 4.12
C ASN A 199 2.91 -10.79 3.06
N LEU A 200 2.39 -11.98 3.22
CA LEU A 200 1.52 -12.60 2.23
C LEU A 200 0.16 -12.98 2.84
N ALA A 201 -0.87 -12.84 2.04
CA ALA A 201 -2.23 -13.16 2.39
C ALA A 201 -2.94 -13.79 1.18
N PHE A 202 -3.77 -14.82 1.42
CA PHE A 202 -4.40 -15.59 0.35
C PHE A 202 -5.92 -15.56 0.49
N ALA A 203 -6.58 -15.17 -0.63
CA ALA A 203 -8.02 -15.17 -0.74
C ALA A 203 -8.53 -16.51 -1.27
N GLY A 204 -9.50 -17.08 -0.59
CA GLY A 204 -10.24 -18.23 -1.05
C GLY A 204 -11.27 -17.86 -2.14
N LYS A 205 -11.74 -18.83 -2.90
CA LYS A 205 -12.83 -18.66 -3.87
C LYS A 205 -14.16 -18.43 -3.14
N GLY A 206 -14.80 -17.28 -3.37
CA GLY A 206 -16.07 -16.90 -2.73
C GLY A 206 -17.33 -17.38 -3.44
N ASN A 207 -17.22 -17.84 -4.70
CA ASN A 207 -18.34 -18.22 -5.52
C ASN A 207 -18.84 -19.64 -5.17
N ALA A 208 -19.79 -19.69 -4.22
CA ALA A 208 -20.54 -20.89 -3.88
C ALA A 208 -21.91 -20.48 -3.33
N ALA A 209 -22.96 -21.21 -3.72
CA ALA A 209 -24.33 -20.95 -3.26
C ALA A 209 -24.66 -21.60 -1.90
N LEU A 210 -23.76 -22.43 -1.35
CA LEU A 210 -23.89 -23.08 -0.04
C LEU A 210 -22.64 -22.81 0.82
N PRO A 211 -22.76 -22.66 2.15
CA PRO A 211 -21.66 -22.19 3.00
C PRO A 211 -20.51 -23.18 3.17
N GLY A 212 -20.77 -24.48 3.13
CA GLY A 212 -19.80 -25.51 3.51
C GLY A 212 -18.44 -25.40 2.83
N ALA A 213 -18.42 -25.17 1.49
CA ALA A 213 -17.18 -25.02 0.74
C ALA A 213 -16.41 -23.73 1.10
N LEU A 214 -17.12 -22.67 1.48
CA LEU A 214 -16.49 -21.41 1.90
C LEU A 214 -15.89 -21.54 3.30
N VAL A 215 -16.62 -22.17 4.24
CA VAL A 215 -16.11 -22.44 5.58
C VAL A 215 -14.86 -23.30 5.53
N GLU A 216 -14.84 -24.34 4.68
CA GLU A 216 -13.65 -25.19 4.50
C GLU A 216 -12.42 -24.40 4.05
N MET A 217 -12.58 -23.42 3.15
CA MET A 217 -11.48 -22.54 2.74
C MET A 217 -11.03 -21.60 3.85
N VAL A 218 -11.97 -21.05 4.62
CA VAL A 218 -11.67 -20.20 5.78
C VAL A 218 -10.86 -20.99 6.82
N GLU A 219 -11.27 -22.22 7.16
CA GLU A 219 -10.55 -23.10 8.09
C GLU A 219 -9.18 -23.55 7.56
N ALA A 220 -9.00 -23.52 6.25
CA ALA A 220 -7.72 -23.82 5.60
C ALA A 220 -6.76 -22.63 5.52
N GLY A 221 -7.17 -21.43 5.97
CA GLY A 221 -6.30 -20.27 6.06
C GLY A 221 -6.64 -19.11 5.11
N ALA A 222 -7.72 -19.19 4.34
CA ALA A 222 -8.15 -18.02 3.56
C ALA A 222 -8.43 -16.84 4.51
N CYS A 223 -7.73 -15.72 4.29
CA CYS A 223 -7.90 -14.49 5.10
C CYS A 223 -9.01 -13.59 4.56
N ALA A 224 -9.48 -13.87 3.35
CA ALA A 224 -10.57 -13.20 2.65
C ALA A 224 -11.21 -14.17 1.68
N LEU A 225 -12.42 -13.83 1.19
CA LEU A 225 -13.08 -14.56 0.10
C LEU A 225 -13.21 -13.64 -1.11
N LYS A 226 -12.91 -14.16 -2.30
CA LYS A 226 -13.01 -13.43 -3.57
C LYS A 226 -14.16 -13.95 -4.40
N LEU A 227 -15.04 -13.04 -4.78
CA LEU A 227 -16.09 -13.24 -5.77
C LEU A 227 -15.63 -12.73 -7.15
N HIS A 228 -15.84 -13.51 -8.18
CA HIS A 228 -15.53 -13.13 -9.56
C HIS A 228 -16.59 -13.66 -10.53
N GLU A 229 -16.96 -12.86 -11.54
CA GLU A 229 -18.00 -13.20 -12.50
C GLU A 229 -17.76 -14.52 -13.25
N ASP A 230 -16.51 -14.83 -13.62
CA ASP A 230 -16.16 -16.09 -14.31
C ASP A 230 -16.57 -17.35 -13.53
N TRP A 231 -16.74 -17.22 -12.22
CA TRP A 231 -17.24 -18.28 -11.34
C TRP A 231 -18.74 -18.13 -11.02
N GLY A 232 -19.42 -17.15 -11.61
CA GLY A 232 -20.83 -16.85 -11.37
C GLY A 232 -21.07 -15.98 -10.13
N THR A 233 -21.01 -14.64 -10.30
CA THR A 233 -21.27 -13.67 -9.21
C THR A 233 -22.76 -13.35 -9.12
N THR A 234 -23.58 -14.38 -8.86
CA THR A 234 -25.03 -14.23 -8.69
C THR A 234 -25.37 -13.60 -7.34
N PRO A 235 -26.55 -12.96 -7.18
CA PRO A 235 -27.01 -12.44 -5.89
C PRO A 235 -26.99 -13.48 -4.78
N ALA A 236 -27.28 -14.74 -5.06
CA ALA A 236 -27.21 -15.84 -4.11
C ALA A 236 -25.79 -16.17 -3.67
N ALA A 237 -24.82 -16.19 -4.60
CA ALA A 237 -23.40 -16.39 -4.28
C ALA A 237 -22.84 -15.24 -3.45
N ILE A 238 -23.20 -13.99 -3.79
CA ILE A 238 -22.81 -12.78 -3.03
C ILE A 238 -23.35 -12.87 -1.60
N ASP A 239 -24.63 -13.15 -1.44
CA ASP A 239 -25.29 -13.23 -0.14
C ASP A 239 -24.70 -14.32 0.75
N ASN A 240 -24.48 -15.51 0.20
CA ASN A 240 -23.85 -16.63 0.92
C ASN A 240 -22.41 -16.30 1.33
N CYS A 241 -21.62 -15.72 0.42
CA CYS A 241 -20.23 -15.35 0.67
C CYS A 241 -20.14 -14.31 1.82
N LEU A 242 -20.97 -13.27 1.77
CA LEU A 242 -21.03 -12.26 2.82
C LEU A 242 -21.51 -12.80 4.16
N SER A 243 -22.45 -13.78 4.17
CA SER A 243 -22.92 -14.42 5.40
C SER A 243 -21.81 -15.22 6.07
N VAL A 244 -21.07 -16.04 5.30
CA VAL A 244 -19.90 -16.76 5.84
C VAL A 244 -18.82 -15.79 6.33
N ALA A 245 -18.59 -14.71 5.61
CA ALA A 245 -17.63 -13.70 6.01
C ALA A 245 -18.01 -13.00 7.31
N ASP A 246 -19.30 -12.70 7.52
CA ASP A 246 -19.81 -12.12 8.77
C ASP A 246 -19.61 -13.07 9.96
N ASP A 247 -19.82 -14.38 9.76
CA ASP A 247 -19.66 -15.40 10.80
C ASP A 247 -18.18 -15.64 11.20
N HIS A 248 -17.24 -15.36 10.28
CA HIS A 248 -15.82 -15.67 10.46
C HIS A 248 -14.90 -14.43 10.56
N ASP A 249 -15.46 -13.23 10.52
CA ASP A 249 -14.74 -11.95 10.55
C ASP A 249 -13.60 -11.88 9.52
N ILE A 250 -13.92 -12.13 8.25
CA ILE A 250 -13.01 -11.98 7.12
C ILE A 250 -13.61 -11.05 6.06
N GLN A 251 -12.75 -10.43 5.23
CA GLN A 251 -13.22 -9.54 4.16
C GLN A 251 -13.72 -10.32 2.96
N VAL A 252 -14.70 -9.74 2.24
CA VAL A 252 -15.11 -10.17 0.90
C VAL A 252 -14.63 -9.16 -0.12
N MET A 253 -13.98 -9.63 -1.17
CA MET A 253 -13.57 -8.85 -2.32
C MET A 253 -14.42 -9.25 -3.52
N ILE A 254 -14.81 -8.31 -4.33
CA ILE A 254 -15.67 -8.58 -5.48
C ILE A 254 -15.16 -7.93 -6.78
N HIS A 255 -15.03 -8.75 -7.82
CA HIS A 255 -15.14 -8.36 -9.22
C HIS A 255 -16.60 -8.57 -9.62
N THR A 256 -17.33 -7.49 -9.88
CA THR A 256 -18.76 -7.56 -10.15
C THR A 256 -19.06 -8.08 -11.56
N ASP A 257 -20.33 -8.34 -11.82
CA ASP A 257 -20.81 -8.97 -13.06
C ASP A 257 -20.70 -8.02 -14.27
N THR A 258 -19.61 -8.14 -14.98
CA THR A 258 -19.28 -7.30 -16.15
C THR A 258 -20.31 -7.40 -17.26
N LEU A 259 -20.83 -8.60 -17.50
CA LEU A 259 -21.74 -8.89 -18.60
C LEU A 259 -23.22 -8.69 -18.23
N ASN A 260 -23.52 -8.33 -16.98
CA ASN A 260 -24.88 -8.24 -16.43
C ASN A 260 -25.67 -9.56 -16.62
N GLU A 261 -24.98 -10.71 -16.54
CA GLU A 261 -25.61 -12.03 -16.70
C GLU A 261 -26.57 -12.38 -15.56
N SER A 262 -26.28 -11.87 -14.36
CA SER A 262 -27.07 -12.14 -13.14
C SER A 262 -27.89 -10.94 -12.66
N GLY A 263 -27.99 -9.91 -13.48
CA GLY A 263 -28.67 -8.66 -13.19
C GLY A 263 -27.79 -7.43 -13.34
N PHE A 264 -28.37 -6.25 -13.10
CA PHE A 264 -27.65 -4.97 -13.18
C PHE A 264 -26.98 -4.62 -11.85
N VAL A 265 -26.28 -3.48 -11.81
CA VAL A 265 -25.56 -3.04 -10.61
C VAL A 265 -26.46 -2.92 -9.38
N GLU A 266 -27.73 -2.55 -9.57
CA GLU A 266 -28.71 -2.46 -8.49
C GLU A 266 -29.05 -3.83 -7.88
N ASP A 267 -29.01 -4.91 -8.65
CA ASP A 267 -29.20 -6.27 -8.15
C ASP A 267 -28.01 -6.71 -7.30
N THR A 268 -26.81 -6.38 -7.74
CA THR A 268 -25.57 -6.60 -7.00
C THR A 268 -25.56 -5.81 -5.69
N ILE A 269 -25.89 -4.51 -5.72
CA ILE A 269 -25.99 -3.65 -4.53
C ILE A 269 -27.03 -4.21 -3.53
N ARG A 270 -28.18 -4.68 -4.02
CA ARG A 270 -29.20 -5.31 -3.16
C ARG A 270 -28.68 -6.58 -2.48
N ALA A 271 -27.85 -7.36 -3.19
CA ALA A 271 -27.24 -8.58 -2.61
C ALA A 271 -26.25 -8.29 -1.49
N PHE A 272 -25.62 -7.11 -1.47
CA PHE A 272 -24.76 -6.68 -0.35
C PHE A 272 -25.52 -6.54 0.95
N LYS A 273 -26.82 -6.18 0.93
CA LYS A 273 -27.66 -6.01 2.14
C LYS A 273 -27.01 -5.07 3.17
N ASN A 274 -26.37 -4.00 2.71
CA ASN A 274 -25.62 -3.02 3.51
C ASN A 274 -24.43 -3.62 4.31
N ARG A 275 -23.98 -4.84 4.00
CA ARG A 275 -22.77 -5.44 4.58
C ARG A 275 -21.52 -4.88 3.95
N THR A 276 -20.45 -4.79 4.72
CA THR A 276 -19.15 -4.31 4.22
C THR A 276 -18.60 -5.23 3.14
N ILE A 277 -18.10 -4.62 2.06
CA ILE A 277 -17.48 -5.33 0.94
C ILE A 277 -16.39 -4.46 0.29
N HIS A 278 -15.28 -5.07 -0.12
CA HIS A 278 -14.23 -4.44 -0.90
C HIS A 278 -14.54 -4.62 -2.39
N ALA A 279 -14.90 -3.55 -3.08
CA ALA A 279 -15.14 -3.56 -4.52
C ALA A 279 -13.85 -3.25 -5.28
N PHE A 280 -13.45 -4.15 -6.17
CA PHE A 280 -12.29 -4.00 -7.03
C PHE A 280 -12.63 -3.15 -8.26
N HIS A 281 -11.59 -2.54 -8.88
CA HIS A 281 -11.67 -1.72 -10.10
C HIS A 281 -13.02 -0.99 -10.24
N THR A 282 -13.35 -0.23 -9.19
CA THR A 282 -14.63 0.48 -9.05
C THR A 282 -14.86 1.54 -10.15
N GLU A 283 -13.86 1.82 -10.95
CA GLU A 283 -13.94 2.65 -12.16
C GLU A 283 -14.64 1.96 -13.33
N GLY A 284 -14.78 0.63 -13.29
CA GLY A 284 -15.46 -0.15 -14.31
C GLY A 284 -14.64 -0.50 -15.56
N ALA A 285 -13.43 0.05 -15.71
CA ALA A 285 -12.58 -0.24 -16.87
C ALA A 285 -11.86 -1.61 -16.76
N GLY A 286 -11.50 -2.02 -15.54
CA GLY A 286 -10.86 -3.32 -15.26
C GLY A 286 -11.84 -4.48 -15.12
N GLY A 287 -13.12 -4.23 -15.19
CA GLY A 287 -14.21 -5.20 -15.00
C GLY A 287 -15.31 -4.66 -14.10
N GLY A 288 -16.39 -5.41 -13.99
CA GLY A 288 -17.57 -5.00 -13.25
C GLY A 288 -18.63 -4.33 -14.12
N HIS A 289 -19.80 -4.07 -13.55
CA HIS A 289 -20.92 -3.40 -14.22
C HIS A 289 -20.46 -2.06 -14.83
N ALA A 290 -20.12 -2.04 -16.12
CA ALA A 290 -19.67 -0.81 -16.76
C ALA A 290 -20.84 -0.12 -17.49
N PRO A 291 -20.98 1.22 -17.35
CA PRO A 291 -20.15 2.12 -16.52
C PRO A 291 -20.62 2.25 -15.06
N ASP A 292 -21.70 1.59 -14.69
CA ASP A 292 -22.50 1.86 -13.49
C ASP A 292 -21.83 1.48 -12.18
N ILE A 293 -20.81 0.60 -12.18
CA ILE A 293 -20.12 0.16 -10.95
C ILE A 293 -19.58 1.34 -10.12
N MET A 294 -19.20 2.44 -10.76
CA MET A 294 -18.67 3.62 -10.09
C MET A 294 -19.62 4.19 -9.02
N LYS A 295 -20.94 3.96 -9.15
CA LYS A 295 -21.94 4.36 -8.14
C LYS A 295 -21.63 3.81 -6.75
N VAL A 296 -21.01 2.62 -6.67
CA VAL A 296 -20.75 1.99 -5.37
C VAL A 296 -19.68 2.74 -4.56
N ALA A 297 -18.88 3.61 -5.19
CA ALA A 297 -17.93 4.46 -4.47
C ALA A 297 -18.64 5.48 -3.56
N GLY A 298 -19.89 5.81 -3.83
CA GLY A 298 -20.74 6.65 -2.97
C GLY A 298 -21.44 5.89 -1.83
N LEU A 299 -21.34 4.56 -1.75
CA LEU A 299 -22.06 3.77 -0.74
C LEU A 299 -21.27 3.66 0.57
N PRO A 300 -21.94 3.79 1.73
CA PRO A 300 -21.27 3.80 3.04
C PRO A 300 -20.70 2.44 3.46
N ASN A 301 -21.16 1.35 2.88
CA ASN A 301 -20.73 -0.02 3.18
C ASN A 301 -19.74 -0.58 2.16
N VAL A 302 -19.41 0.15 1.10
CA VAL A 302 -18.45 -0.29 0.08
C VAL A 302 -17.09 0.36 0.31
N LEU A 303 -16.04 -0.44 0.29
CA LEU A 303 -14.65 -0.02 0.34
C LEU A 303 -14.08 -0.12 -1.08
N PRO A 304 -14.08 0.99 -1.86
CA PRO A 304 -13.74 0.93 -3.27
C PRO A 304 -12.24 1.04 -3.49
N SER A 305 -11.71 0.27 -4.44
CA SER A 305 -10.35 0.40 -4.95
C SER A 305 -10.30 0.59 -6.45
N SER A 306 -9.29 1.31 -6.90
CA SER A 306 -8.89 1.42 -8.30
C SER A 306 -7.72 0.54 -8.62
N THR A 307 -7.53 0.25 -9.90
CA THR A 307 -6.35 -0.41 -10.44
C THR A 307 -5.43 0.59 -11.14
N ASN A 308 -4.14 0.33 -11.10
CA ASN A 308 -3.16 1.33 -11.51
C ASN A 308 -3.06 1.62 -13.03
N PRO A 309 -3.46 0.74 -13.97
CA PRO A 309 -3.33 1.05 -15.40
C PRO A 309 -4.17 2.25 -15.87
N THR A 310 -5.32 2.49 -15.25
CA THR A 310 -6.17 3.65 -15.57
C THR A 310 -5.67 4.95 -14.92
N ARG A 311 -4.67 4.87 -14.05
CA ARG A 311 -4.16 5.98 -13.25
C ARG A 311 -2.79 6.47 -13.67
N PRO A 312 -2.60 7.77 -13.75
CA PRO A 312 -3.63 8.78 -14.04
C PRO A 312 -4.13 8.68 -15.49
N PHE A 313 -5.27 9.30 -15.80
CA PHE A 313 -5.74 9.43 -17.18
C PHE A 313 -4.74 10.20 -18.03
N THR A 314 -4.22 9.56 -19.08
CA THR A 314 -3.24 10.11 -20.03
C THR A 314 -3.76 10.00 -21.46
N VAL A 315 -3.05 10.62 -22.38
CA VAL A 315 -3.38 10.54 -23.82
C VAL A 315 -3.34 9.13 -24.39
N ASN A 316 -2.63 8.18 -23.72
CA ASN A 316 -2.47 6.79 -24.16
C ASN A 316 -3.35 5.82 -23.38
N THR A 317 -4.00 6.25 -22.29
CA THR A 317 -4.69 5.32 -21.37
C THR A 317 -5.79 4.53 -22.07
N LEU A 318 -6.54 5.15 -22.97
CA LEU A 318 -7.64 4.46 -23.66
C LEU A 318 -7.14 3.32 -24.53
N ASP A 319 -6.16 3.60 -25.39
CA ASP A 319 -5.62 2.61 -26.32
C ASP A 319 -4.92 1.47 -25.56
N GLU A 320 -4.08 1.81 -24.57
CA GLU A 320 -3.38 0.83 -23.73
C GLU A 320 -4.38 -0.08 -22.98
N HIS A 321 -5.45 0.51 -22.44
CA HIS A 321 -6.41 -0.25 -21.66
C HIS A 321 -7.33 -1.11 -22.54
N LEU A 322 -7.68 -0.61 -23.72
CA LEU A 322 -8.41 -1.36 -24.73
C LEU A 322 -7.65 -2.64 -25.14
N ASP A 323 -6.35 -2.48 -25.44
CA ASP A 323 -5.48 -3.64 -25.77
C ASP A 323 -5.39 -4.64 -24.61
N MET A 324 -5.24 -4.18 -23.38
CA MET A 324 -5.23 -5.06 -22.21
C MET A 324 -6.56 -5.80 -22.04
N LEU A 325 -7.70 -5.13 -22.20
CA LEU A 325 -9.02 -5.73 -22.08
C LEU A 325 -9.21 -6.82 -23.15
N MET A 326 -8.85 -6.54 -24.41
CA MET A 326 -8.92 -7.49 -25.51
C MET A 326 -8.16 -8.78 -25.19
N VAL A 327 -6.94 -8.66 -24.64
CA VAL A 327 -6.10 -9.82 -24.28
C VAL A 327 -6.68 -10.59 -23.09
N CYS A 328 -7.04 -9.89 -22.01
CA CYS A 328 -7.49 -10.52 -20.76
C CYS A 328 -8.84 -11.24 -20.90
N HIS A 329 -9.72 -10.73 -21.76
CA HIS A 329 -11.03 -11.34 -22.02
C HIS A 329 -11.05 -12.25 -23.27
N HIS A 330 -9.88 -12.59 -23.83
CA HIS A 330 -9.75 -13.44 -25.01
C HIS A 330 -10.55 -12.96 -26.24
N LEU A 331 -10.67 -11.63 -26.40
CA LEU A 331 -11.35 -10.99 -27.51
C LEU A 331 -10.45 -10.89 -28.75
N SER A 332 -11.07 -10.79 -29.92
CA SER A 332 -10.35 -10.66 -31.19
C SER A 332 -10.61 -9.32 -31.86
N PRO A 333 -9.57 -8.51 -32.15
CA PRO A 333 -9.74 -7.25 -32.87
C PRO A 333 -10.25 -7.40 -34.31
N SER A 334 -10.28 -8.63 -34.82
CA SER A 334 -10.84 -8.95 -36.15
C SER A 334 -12.35 -9.24 -36.12
N ILE A 335 -12.96 -9.29 -34.91
CA ILE A 335 -14.39 -9.52 -34.70
C ILE A 335 -15.02 -8.20 -34.27
N PRO A 336 -15.90 -7.58 -35.10
CA PRO A 336 -16.50 -6.28 -34.77
C PRO A 336 -17.28 -6.26 -33.46
N GLU A 337 -17.93 -7.36 -33.09
CA GLU A 337 -18.72 -7.49 -31.88
C GLU A 337 -17.80 -7.49 -30.64
N ASP A 338 -16.63 -8.13 -30.69
CA ASP A 338 -15.64 -8.15 -29.63
C ASP A 338 -15.06 -6.74 -29.43
N LEU A 339 -14.75 -6.05 -30.52
CA LEU A 339 -14.26 -4.68 -30.46
C LEU A 339 -15.31 -3.73 -29.88
N ALA A 340 -16.56 -3.82 -30.34
CA ALA A 340 -17.68 -3.01 -29.82
C ALA A 340 -17.92 -3.27 -28.32
N PHE A 341 -17.77 -4.51 -27.88
CA PHE A 341 -17.85 -4.86 -26.46
C PHE A 341 -16.74 -4.18 -25.66
N ALA A 342 -15.49 -4.28 -26.09
CA ALA A 342 -14.36 -3.66 -25.43
C ALA A 342 -14.51 -2.12 -25.38
N GLU A 343 -14.86 -1.48 -26.48
CA GLU A 343 -15.12 -0.04 -26.57
C GLU A 343 -16.28 0.43 -25.69
N SER A 344 -17.27 -0.42 -25.41
CA SER A 344 -18.38 -0.09 -24.51
C SER A 344 -17.94 0.07 -23.06
N ARG A 345 -16.74 -0.42 -22.69
CA ARG A 345 -16.23 -0.42 -21.32
C ARG A 345 -15.13 0.60 -21.10
N ILE A 346 -14.26 0.79 -22.09
CA ILE A 346 -13.13 1.72 -21.98
C ILE A 346 -13.57 3.09 -22.48
N ARG A 347 -13.90 3.97 -21.54
CA ARG A 347 -14.43 5.30 -21.83
C ARG A 347 -13.64 6.39 -21.12
N LYS A 348 -13.34 7.46 -21.85
CA LYS A 348 -12.60 8.60 -21.30
C LYS A 348 -13.34 9.30 -20.16
N GLU A 349 -14.67 9.32 -20.22
CA GLU A 349 -15.52 10.00 -19.25
C GLU A 349 -15.36 9.37 -17.87
N THR A 350 -15.48 8.06 -17.75
CA THR A 350 -15.32 7.34 -16.48
C THR A 350 -13.88 7.34 -15.99
N ILE A 351 -12.90 7.17 -16.88
CA ILE A 351 -11.48 7.22 -16.53
C ILE A 351 -11.05 8.60 -16.05
N ALA A 352 -11.57 9.68 -16.67
CA ALA A 352 -11.34 11.05 -16.22
C ALA A 352 -11.97 11.32 -14.85
N ALA A 353 -13.22 10.87 -14.65
CA ALA A 353 -13.91 11.03 -13.37
C ALA A 353 -13.19 10.29 -12.23
N GLU A 354 -12.60 9.16 -12.49
CA GLU A 354 -11.84 8.38 -11.51
C GLU A 354 -10.68 9.17 -10.88
N ASP A 355 -9.90 9.94 -11.64
CA ASP A 355 -8.85 10.81 -11.11
C ASP A 355 -9.43 11.80 -10.09
N ILE A 356 -10.56 12.39 -10.41
CA ILE A 356 -11.23 13.37 -9.57
C ILE A 356 -11.80 12.72 -8.30
N LEU A 357 -12.41 11.54 -8.43
CA LEU A 357 -12.93 10.78 -7.29
C LEU A 357 -11.82 10.34 -6.32
N HIS A 358 -10.60 10.09 -6.82
CA HIS A 358 -9.44 9.90 -5.97
C HIS A 358 -9.09 11.16 -5.17
N ASP A 359 -9.09 12.32 -5.82
CA ASP A 359 -8.74 13.58 -5.16
C ASP A 359 -9.82 14.05 -4.18
N LEU A 360 -11.10 13.74 -4.46
CA LEU A 360 -12.22 13.93 -3.52
C LEU A 360 -12.20 12.97 -2.32
N GLY A 361 -11.42 11.88 -2.37
CA GLY A 361 -11.40 10.85 -1.34
C GLY A 361 -12.58 9.88 -1.42
N ALA A 362 -13.26 9.80 -2.56
CA ALA A 362 -14.34 8.83 -2.79
C ALA A 362 -13.81 7.43 -3.13
N LEU A 363 -12.68 7.32 -3.83
CA LEU A 363 -11.97 6.07 -4.03
C LEU A 363 -10.92 5.89 -2.92
N SER A 364 -11.11 4.86 -2.11
CA SER A 364 -10.41 4.72 -0.82
C SER A 364 -9.03 4.10 -0.94
N MET A 365 -8.81 3.25 -1.95
CA MET A 365 -7.59 2.46 -2.10
C MET A 365 -7.09 2.46 -3.54
N MET A 366 -5.77 2.23 -3.67
CA MET A 366 -5.08 1.97 -4.93
C MET A 366 -4.46 0.57 -4.87
N SER A 367 -4.66 -0.23 -5.91
CA SER A 367 -4.13 -1.58 -6.06
C SER A 367 -3.58 -1.79 -7.47
N SER A 368 -3.01 -2.96 -7.76
CA SER A 368 -2.42 -3.19 -9.07
C SER A 368 -3.33 -3.90 -10.06
N ASP A 369 -4.03 -4.94 -9.65
CA ASP A 369 -4.57 -5.97 -10.53
C ASP A 369 -3.42 -6.72 -11.26
N SER A 370 -2.41 -7.07 -10.48
CA SER A 370 -1.12 -7.56 -10.96
C SER A 370 -1.26 -8.78 -11.85
N GLN A 371 -0.65 -8.72 -13.03
CA GLN A 371 -0.56 -9.75 -14.05
C GLN A 371 -1.90 -10.13 -14.74
N ALA A 372 -3.03 -9.50 -14.37
CA ALA A 372 -4.26 -9.56 -15.16
C ALA A 372 -4.39 -8.29 -16.02
N MET A 373 -4.66 -7.13 -15.42
CA MET A 373 -4.73 -5.87 -16.15
C MET A 373 -3.91 -4.75 -15.47
N GLY A 374 -2.86 -5.10 -14.71
CA GLY A 374 -2.07 -4.12 -13.98
C GLY A 374 -0.66 -4.54 -13.64
N ARG A 375 0.09 -3.63 -12.99
CA ARG A 375 1.53 -3.74 -12.75
C ARG A 375 1.85 -3.51 -11.28
N ILE A 376 2.30 -4.56 -10.58
CA ILE A 376 2.64 -4.51 -9.15
C ILE A 376 3.66 -3.41 -8.81
N GLY A 377 4.67 -3.22 -9.65
CA GLY A 377 5.73 -2.26 -9.43
C GLY A 377 5.32 -0.79 -9.60
N GLU A 378 4.08 -0.49 -9.98
CA GLU A 378 3.63 0.87 -10.31
C GLU A 378 2.57 1.42 -9.35
N VAL A 379 2.16 0.68 -8.32
CA VAL A 379 1.11 1.11 -7.38
C VAL A 379 1.47 2.47 -6.75
N ILE A 380 2.66 2.57 -6.17
CA ILE A 380 3.11 3.80 -5.50
C ILE A 380 3.31 4.93 -6.52
N THR A 381 4.03 4.65 -7.59
CA THR A 381 4.34 5.65 -8.62
C THR A 381 3.07 6.26 -9.22
N ARG A 382 2.11 5.42 -9.64
CA ARG A 382 0.86 5.87 -10.25
C ARG A 382 -0.05 6.62 -9.28
N THR A 383 -0.02 6.26 -8.01
CA THR A 383 -0.72 6.99 -6.96
C THR A 383 -0.21 8.43 -6.88
N TRP A 384 1.10 8.65 -6.86
CA TRP A 384 1.68 9.99 -6.79
C TRP A 384 1.59 10.77 -8.10
N GLN A 385 1.61 10.10 -9.25
CA GLN A 385 1.33 10.72 -10.55
C GLN A 385 -0.11 11.25 -10.61
N THR A 386 -1.08 10.51 -10.06
CA THR A 386 -2.47 10.94 -9.95
C THR A 386 -2.60 12.16 -9.04
N ALA A 387 -1.96 12.15 -7.87
CA ALA A 387 -1.94 13.30 -6.96
C ALA A 387 -1.36 14.56 -7.61
N HIS A 388 -0.25 14.41 -8.34
CA HIS A 388 0.37 15.50 -9.10
C HIS A 388 -0.58 16.06 -10.15
N LYS A 389 -1.16 15.20 -10.99
CA LYS A 389 -2.10 15.61 -12.04
C LYS A 389 -3.28 16.39 -11.45
N MET A 390 -3.85 15.89 -10.36
CA MET A 390 -4.98 16.54 -9.70
C MET A 390 -4.60 17.91 -9.14
N LYS A 391 -3.42 18.05 -8.54
CA LYS A 391 -2.93 19.37 -8.13
C LYS A 391 -2.81 20.33 -9.32
N MET A 392 -2.24 19.87 -10.42
CA MET A 392 -2.03 20.69 -11.62
C MET A 392 -3.32 21.15 -12.27
N GLN A 393 -4.35 20.30 -12.27
CA GLN A 393 -5.59 20.61 -12.97
C GLN A 393 -6.69 21.21 -12.06
N ARG A 394 -6.69 20.89 -10.75
CA ARG A 394 -7.71 21.34 -9.80
C ARG A 394 -7.19 22.27 -8.70
N GLY A 395 -5.87 22.50 -8.63
CA GLY A 395 -5.28 23.34 -7.59
C GLY A 395 -5.14 22.65 -6.24
N PRO A 396 -4.95 23.41 -5.14
CA PRO A 396 -4.87 22.87 -3.78
C PRO A 396 -6.21 22.32 -3.31
N LEU A 397 -6.18 21.31 -2.45
CA LEU A 397 -7.37 20.89 -1.70
C LEU A 397 -7.81 22.01 -0.73
N ALA A 398 -9.06 21.99 -0.32
CA ALA A 398 -9.59 23.00 0.62
C ALA A 398 -8.80 23.01 1.93
N GLU A 399 -8.40 21.84 2.41
CA GLU A 399 -7.60 21.64 3.63
C GLU A 399 -6.16 22.16 3.51
N ASP A 400 -5.63 22.21 2.29
CA ASP A 400 -4.27 22.72 1.99
C ASP A 400 -4.28 24.21 1.59
N ALA A 401 -5.46 24.83 1.45
CA ALA A 401 -5.58 26.20 0.97
C ALA A 401 -4.84 27.19 1.86
N GLY A 402 -3.97 28.03 1.26
CA GLY A 402 -3.17 29.04 1.96
C GLY A 402 -1.98 28.52 2.76
N SER A 403 -1.76 27.21 2.83
CA SER A 403 -0.61 26.60 3.56
C SER A 403 0.72 26.73 2.81
N GLY A 404 0.67 26.85 1.47
CA GLY A 404 1.83 26.76 0.57
C GLY A 404 2.41 25.35 0.44
N ALA A 405 1.65 24.32 0.87
CA ALA A 405 2.05 22.92 0.81
C ALA A 405 0.81 22.04 0.53
N ASP A 406 1.03 20.77 0.23
CA ASP A 406 0.00 19.78 -0.09
C ASP A 406 -0.07 18.69 0.99
N ASN A 407 0.05 19.07 2.26
CA ASN A 407 0.14 18.11 3.36
C ASN A 407 -1.06 17.18 3.45
N PHE A 408 -2.28 17.73 3.33
CA PHE A 408 -3.48 16.92 3.43
C PHE A 408 -3.62 15.99 2.20
N ARG A 409 -3.36 16.51 0.99
CA ARG A 409 -3.33 15.67 -0.21
C ARG A 409 -2.29 14.56 -0.05
N ALA A 410 -1.08 14.85 0.44
CA ALA A 410 -0.06 13.83 0.67
C ALA A 410 -0.51 12.76 1.66
N LYS A 411 -1.14 13.14 2.78
CA LYS A 411 -1.73 12.22 3.76
C LYS A 411 -2.87 11.37 3.16
N ARG A 412 -3.72 11.96 2.33
CA ARG A 412 -4.81 11.28 1.61
C ARG A 412 -4.27 10.20 0.67
N TYR A 413 -3.25 10.54 -0.12
CA TYR A 413 -2.73 9.63 -1.15
C TYR A 413 -1.83 8.53 -0.57
N VAL A 414 -1.01 8.80 0.45
CA VAL A 414 -0.23 7.75 1.11
C VAL A 414 -1.14 6.72 1.80
N ALA A 415 -2.27 7.14 2.35
CA ALA A 415 -3.22 6.24 2.99
C ALA A 415 -3.84 5.21 2.04
N LYS A 416 -3.95 5.52 0.73
CA LYS A 416 -4.58 4.65 -0.27
C LYS A 416 -3.89 3.32 -0.50
N TYR A 417 -2.59 3.26 -0.31
CA TYR A 417 -1.79 2.05 -0.52
C TYR A 417 -1.04 1.61 0.75
N THR A 418 -1.37 2.18 1.91
CA THR A 418 -0.78 1.82 3.20
C THR A 418 -1.86 1.44 4.21
N ILE A 419 -2.40 2.41 4.95
CA ILE A 419 -3.31 2.13 6.06
C ILE A 419 -4.72 1.70 5.62
N ASN A 420 -5.27 2.26 4.52
CA ASN A 420 -6.63 1.93 4.12
C ASN A 420 -6.82 0.47 3.69
N PRO A 421 -5.97 -0.13 2.83
CA PRO A 421 -6.06 -1.56 2.57
C PRO A 421 -5.80 -2.40 3.82
N ALA A 422 -4.94 -1.95 4.76
CA ALA A 422 -4.70 -2.65 6.00
C ALA A 422 -5.94 -2.65 6.93
N ILE A 423 -6.68 -1.55 7.00
CA ILE A 423 -7.97 -1.46 7.70
C ILE A 423 -9.00 -2.35 7.01
N SER A 424 -9.13 -2.22 5.69
CA SER A 424 -10.10 -3.01 4.90
C SER A 424 -9.97 -4.51 5.12
N HIS A 425 -8.74 -4.99 5.28
CA HIS A 425 -8.43 -6.42 5.43
C HIS A 425 -8.09 -6.86 6.86
N GLY A 426 -8.32 -6.01 7.86
CA GLY A 426 -8.23 -6.36 9.27
C GLY A 426 -6.82 -6.66 9.79
N ILE A 427 -5.81 -6.02 9.21
CA ILE A 427 -4.39 -6.20 9.55
C ILE A 427 -3.68 -4.91 9.98
N SER A 428 -4.42 -3.82 10.14
CA SER A 428 -3.89 -2.49 10.45
C SER A 428 -3.19 -2.38 11.79
N ARG A 429 -3.42 -3.33 12.71
CA ARG A 429 -2.65 -3.42 13.97
C ARG A 429 -1.20 -3.82 13.78
N HIS A 430 -0.88 -4.47 12.66
CA HIS A 430 0.43 -5.04 12.39
C HIS A 430 1.24 -4.24 11.38
N ILE A 431 0.59 -3.62 10.40
CA ILE A 431 1.22 -2.93 9.26
C ILE A 431 0.43 -1.69 8.83
N GLY A 432 0.89 -1.01 7.79
CA GLY A 432 0.15 0.03 7.06
C GLY A 432 0.39 1.45 7.56
N SER A 433 1.19 1.65 8.60
CA SER A 433 1.60 3.00 9.04
C SER A 433 2.87 2.95 9.89
N VAL A 434 3.52 4.10 10.02
CA VAL A 434 4.69 4.29 10.89
C VAL A 434 4.19 4.61 12.30
N GLU A 435 3.86 3.56 13.06
CA GLU A 435 3.32 3.67 14.41
C GLU A 435 3.93 2.62 15.34
N ILE A 436 4.01 2.96 16.63
CA ILE A 436 4.58 2.09 17.67
C ILE A 436 3.79 0.78 17.76
N GLY A 437 4.51 -0.35 17.86
CA GLY A 437 3.96 -1.70 17.93
C GLY A 437 3.81 -2.40 16.59
N LYS A 438 3.77 -1.66 15.49
CA LYS A 438 3.68 -2.24 14.14
C LYS A 438 5.01 -2.83 13.67
N LEU A 439 4.94 -3.77 12.75
CA LEU A 439 6.10 -4.34 12.09
C LEU A 439 6.90 -3.20 11.41
N ALA A 440 8.21 -3.21 11.58
CA ALA A 440 9.08 -2.21 10.97
C ALA A 440 9.27 -2.50 9.47
N ASP A 441 8.17 -2.42 8.74
CA ASP A 441 8.08 -2.47 7.29
C ASP A 441 8.11 -1.04 6.77
N LEU A 442 9.29 -0.57 6.40
CA LEU A 442 9.57 0.83 6.16
C LEU A 442 10.30 1.02 4.83
N VAL A 443 10.06 2.16 4.19
CA VAL A 443 10.73 2.53 2.94
C VAL A 443 11.37 3.90 3.10
N LEU A 444 12.68 4.00 2.84
CA LEU A 444 13.39 5.26 2.75
C LEU A 444 13.53 5.69 1.29
N TRP A 445 13.32 6.97 1.07
CA TRP A 445 13.36 7.60 -0.24
C TRP A 445 14.26 8.83 -0.22
N SER A 446 15.12 8.97 -1.21
CA SER A 446 15.66 10.29 -1.55
C SER A 446 14.52 11.16 -2.06
N PRO A 447 14.36 12.41 -1.61
CA PRO A 447 13.28 13.28 -2.07
C PRO A 447 13.18 13.40 -3.60
N ALA A 448 14.33 13.45 -4.29
CA ALA A 448 14.39 13.51 -5.77
C ALA A 448 13.85 12.27 -6.48
N PHE A 449 13.79 11.10 -5.79
CA PHE A 449 13.32 9.83 -6.33
C PHE A 449 12.10 9.28 -5.58
N PHE A 450 11.47 10.13 -4.78
CA PHE A 450 10.30 9.75 -4.01
C PHE A 450 9.20 9.14 -4.91
N GLY A 451 8.66 7.99 -4.50
CA GLY A 451 7.63 7.28 -5.24
C GLY A 451 8.11 6.54 -6.50
N ALA A 452 9.36 6.77 -6.95
CA ALA A 452 9.93 6.14 -8.13
C ALA A 452 10.99 5.07 -7.79
N LYS A 453 11.97 5.42 -6.95
CA LYS A 453 13.10 4.54 -6.59
C LYS A 453 13.35 4.57 -5.08
N PRO A 454 12.99 3.53 -4.32
CA PRO A 454 13.39 3.43 -2.92
C PRO A 454 14.92 3.40 -2.75
N ASP A 455 15.44 4.08 -1.73
CA ASP A 455 16.84 3.92 -1.33
C ASP A 455 17.05 2.66 -0.49
N LEU A 456 16.12 2.39 0.43
CA LEU A 456 16.11 1.17 1.24
C LEU A 456 14.68 0.68 1.43
N VAL A 457 14.49 -0.61 1.33
CA VAL A 457 13.26 -1.29 1.78
C VAL A 457 13.61 -2.16 2.97
N ILE A 458 12.96 -1.89 4.09
CA ILE A 458 13.15 -2.56 5.36
C ILE A 458 11.96 -3.47 5.61
N LYS A 459 12.23 -4.72 5.93
CA LYS A 459 11.23 -5.74 6.31
C LYS A 459 11.48 -6.19 7.74
N GLY A 460 10.49 -6.00 8.63
CA GLY A 460 10.62 -6.42 10.01
C GLY A 460 11.93 -5.96 10.65
N GLY A 461 12.37 -4.73 10.38
CA GLY A 461 13.60 -4.14 10.91
C GLY A 461 14.90 -4.50 10.19
N MET A 462 14.89 -5.40 9.21
CA MET A 462 16.05 -5.78 8.41
C MET A 462 15.99 -5.15 7.01
N ILE A 463 17.14 -4.70 6.48
CA ILE A 463 17.23 -4.24 5.09
C ILE A 463 17.02 -5.44 4.16
N ALA A 464 15.92 -5.43 3.41
CA ALA A 464 15.54 -6.48 2.49
C ALA A 464 15.91 -6.16 1.04
N ALA A 465 15.90 -4.88 0.63
CA ALA A 465 16.27 -4.45 -0.71
C ALA A 465 16.93 -3.07 -0.70
N ALA A 466 17.89 -2.89 -1.60
CA ALA A 466 18.55 -1.60 -1.83
C ALA A 466 19.15 -1.54 -3.25
N PRO A 467 19.28 -0.34 -3.86
CA PRO A 467 20.06 -0.16 -5.07
C PRO A 467 21.54 -0.28 -4.76
N MET A 468 22.25 -1.12 -5.50
CA MET A 468 23.68 -1.39 -5.35
C MET A 468 24.36 -1.56 -6.70
N GLY A 469 25.59 -1.08 -6.81
CA GLY A 469 26.44 -1.30 -7.97
C GLY A 469 27.01 -2.72 -8.04
N ASP A 470 28.19 -2.86 -8.65
CA ASP A 470 28.86 -4.15 -8.76
C ASP A 470 29.26 -4.66 -7.36
N PRO A 471 28.82 -5.85 -6.94
CA PRO A 471 29.16 -6.40 -5.62
C PRO A 471 30.64 -6.78 -5.47
N ASN A 472 31.40 -6.85 -6.56
CA ASN A 472 32.85 -7.08 -6.56
C ASN A 472 33.66 -5.78 -6.56
N ALA A 473 33.02 -4.61 -6.58
CA ALA A 473 33.72 -3.33 -6.56
C ALA A 473 34.23 -2.99 -5.15
N SER A 474 35.26 -2.15 -5.08
CA SER A 474 35.82 -1.67 -3.81
C SER A 474 34.87 -0.79 -2.99
N ILE A 475 33.85 -0.23 -3.65
CA ILE A 475 32.79 0.58 -3.05
C ILE A 475 31.44 0.19 -3.66
N PRO A 476 30.29 0.45 -2.98
CA PRO A 476 28.99 -0.03 -3.43
C PRO A 476 28.32 0.81 -4.55
N THR A 477 28.98 1.86 -5.03
CA THR A 477 28.38 2.89 -5.90
C THR A 477 28.71 2.86 -7.40
N PRO A 478 29.52 1.91 -7.97
CA PRO A 478 29.78 1.91 -9.41
C PRO A 478 28.50 1.71 -10.23
N GLN A 479 28.38 2.47 -11.32
CA GLN A 479 27.27 2.34 -12.28
C GLN A 479 27.49 1.13 -13.22
N PRO A 480 26.44 0.48 -13.72
CA PRO A 480 25.04 0.72 -13.37
C PRO A 480 24.65 0.19 -11.99
N VAL A 481 23.78 0.92 -11.31
CA VAL A 481 23.21 0.52 -10.04
C VAL A 481 21.89 -0.23 -10.27
N HIS A 482 21.76 -1.40 -9.68
CA HIS A 482 20.56 -2.22 -9.76
C HIS A 482 19.93 -2.40 -8.37
N TYR A 483 18.61 -2.60 -8.33
CA TYR A 483 17.97 -3.11 -7.12
C TYR A 483 18.47 -4.52 -6.84
N ARG A 484 18.86 -4.75 -5.59
CA ARG A 484 19.36 -6.04 -5.15
C ARG A 484 18.69 -6.47 -3.85
N PRO A 485 18.35 -7.76 -3.71
CA PRO A 485 17.97 -8.30 -2.42
C PRO A 485 19.15 -8.22 -1.45
N MET A 486 18.86 -7.82 -0.21
CA MET A 486 19.81 -7.74 0.91
C MET A 486 19.57 -8.87 1.90
N PHE A 487 20.38 -8.99 2.95
CA PHE A 487 20.33 -10.10 3.89
C PHE A 487 18.95 -10.33 4.52
N GLY A 488 18.13 -9.28 4.68
CA GLY A 488 16.74 -9.40 5.12
C GLY A 488 15.82 -10.16 4.15
N ALA A 489 16.27 -10.39 2.91
CA ALA A 489 15.54 -11.16 1.88
C ALA A 489 16.07 -12.58 1.69
N PHE A 490 16.98 -13.07 2.53
CA PHE A 490 17.61 -14.37 2.33
C PHE A 490 17.40 -15.35 3.49
N GLY A 491 17.37 -16.62 3.12
CA GLY A 491 17.36 -17.74 4.05
C GLY A 491 16.22 -17.66 5.06
N LYS A 492 16.49 -18.07 6.29
CA LYS A 492 15.49 -18.06 7.36
C LYS A 492 15.22 -16.67 7.95
N ALA A 493 15.97 -15.63 7.58
CA ALA A 493 15.64 -14.27 8.01
C ALA A 493 14.22 -13.88 7.58
N VAL A 494 13.79 -14.30 6.39
CA VAL A 494 12.45 -13.98 5.87
C VAL A 494 11.30 -14.53 6.72
N THR A 495 11.53 -15.60 7.49
CA THR A 495 10.48 -16.20 8.34
C THR A 495 10.27 -15.44 9.65
N THR A 496 11.21 -14.57 10.02
CA THR A 496 11.13 -13.73 11.23
C THR A 496 10.86 -12.26 10.94
N THR A 497 11.08 -11.83 9.70
CA THR A 497 10.89 -10.43 9.27
C THR A 497 9.60 -10.19 8.50
N SER A 498 8.81 -11.23 8.23
CA SER A 498 7.55 -11.11 7.51
C SER A 498 6.49 -12.08 8.04
N LEU A 499 5.23 -11.81 7.70
CA LEU A 499 4.05 -12.48 8.25
C LEU A 499 3.26 -13.20 7.16
N VAL A 500 2.47 -14.20 7.56
CA VAL A 500 1.35 -14.73 6.77
C VAL A 500 0.05 -14.40 7.50
N PHE A 501 -0.87 -13.73 6.81
CA PHE A 501 -2.19 -13.42 7.35
C PHE A 501 -3.19 -14.52 6.99
N VAL A 502 -3.91 -15.01 7.98
CA VAL A 502 -4.87 -16.11 7.86
C VAL A 502 -6.15 -15.79 8.64
N SER A 503 -7.18 -16.60 8.49
CA SER A 503 -8.41 -16.46 9.27
C SER A 503 -8.20 -16.83 10.75
N GLN A 504 -9.07 -16.32 11.65
CA GLN A 504 -9.10 -16.70 13.06
C GLN A 504 -9.40 -18.20 13.23
N ALA A 505 -10.31 -18.75 12.41
CA ALA A 505 -10.65 -20.17 12.43
C ALA A 505 -9.43 -21.06 12.13
N ALA A 506 -8.63 -20.69 11.15
CA ALA A 506 -7.41 -21.42 10.81
C ALA A 506 -6.36 -21.39 11.94
N MET A 507 -6.20 -20.22 12.59
CA MET A 507 -5.31 -20.09 13.76
C MET A 507 -5.79 -20.98 14.91
N ALA A 508 -7.08 -20.97 15.21
CA ALA A 508 -7.67 -21.80 16.27
C ALA A 508 -7.48 -23.30 16.02
N ASN A 509 -7.42 -23.70 14.75
CA ASN A 509 -7.23 -25.09 14.34
C ASN A 509 -5.74 -25.51 14.18
N GLY A 510 -4.79 -24.68 14.66
CA GLY A 510 -3.34 -24.98 14.61
C GLY A 510 -2.80 -25.12 13.19
N LEU A 511 -3.17 -24.22 12.29
CA LEU A 511 -2.79 -24.28 10.87
C LEU A 511 -1.27 -24.29 10.68
N ARG A 512 -0.53 -23.49 11.43
CA ARG A 512 0.93 -23.38 11.32
C ARG A 512 1.62 -24.72 11.53
N GLU A 513 1.26 -25.41 12.61
CA GLU A 513 1.79 -26.73 12.99
C GLU A 513 1.40 -27.80 11.96
N ARG A 514 0.14 -27.79 11.51
CA ARG A 514 -0.35 -28.74 10.49
C ARG A 514 0.36 -28.59 9.15
N LEU A 515 0.71 -27.36 8.76
CA LEU A 515 1.42 -27.09 7.51
C LEU A 515 2.93 -27.21 7.65
N GLY A 516 3.48 -27.14 8.88
CA GLY A 516 4.92 -27.15 9.15
C GLY A 516 5.63 -25.92 8.62
N THR A 517 4.99 -24.75 8.64
CA THR A 517 5.57 -23.49 8.18
C THR A 517 6.33 -22.80 9.32
N GLU A 518 7.41 -22.08 8.96
CA GLU A 518 8.24 -21.37 9.94
C GLU A 518 7.81 -19.91 10.13
N LYS A 519 7.25 -19.28 9.11
CA LYS A 519 6.80 -17.89 9.17
C LYS A 519 5.72 -17.69 10.23
N GLU A 520 5.76 -16.54 10.92
CA GLU A 520 4.71 -16.16 11.86
C GLU A 520 3.38 -15.99 11.12
N MET A 521 2.33 -16.63 11.66
CA MET A 521 0.97 -16.46 11.19
C MET A 521 0.21 -15.51 12.12
N VAL A 522 -0.58 -14.64 11.53
CA VAL A 522 -1.40 -13.66 12.26
C VAL A 522 -2.83 -13.72 11.72
N ALA A 523 -3.80 -13.74 12.62
CA ALA A 523 -5.20 -13.72 12.24
C ALA A 523 -5.63 -12.34 11.77
N VAL A 524 -6.42 -12.28 10.68
CA VAL A 524 -7.17 -11.07 10.32
C VAL A 524 -8.31 -10.86 11.33
N GLU A 525 -8.62 -9.61 11.63
CA GLU A 525 -9.68 -9.26 12.59
C GLU A 525 -10.29 -7.89 12.30
N ASN A 526 -11.52 -7.69 12.77
CA ASN A 526 -12.25 -6.43 12.62
C ASN A 526 -12.46 -6.01 11.15
N THR A 527 -12.75 -6.97 10.29
CA THR A 527 -13.10 -6.73 8.87
C THR A 527 -14.61 -6.55 8.69
N ARG A 528 -15.39 -6.94 9.69
CA ARG A 528 -16.85 -6.88 9.74
C ARG A 528 -17.30 -5.98 10.89
N GLY A 529 -18.58 -5.86 11.13
CA GLY A 529 -19.11 -5.34 12.39
C GLY A 529 -18.69 -3.93 12.80
N GLY A 530 -18.62 -2.98 11.87
CA GLY A 530 -18.24 -1.58 12.17
C GLY A 530 -17.25 -0.99 11.18
N ILE A 531 -16.62 -1.79 10.36
CA ILE A 531 -15.83 -1.31 9.23
C ILE A 531 -16.78 -0.84 8.12
N SER A 532 -16.55 0.37 7.66
CA SER A 532 -17.36 1.01 6.62
C SER A 532 -16.49 2.01 5.87
N LYS A 533 -17.08 2.72 4.91
CA LYS A 533 -16.43 3.82 4.21
C LYS A 533 -15.82 4.85 5.18
N LYS A 534 -16.50 5.14 6.31
CA LYS A 534 -15.99 6.05 7.35
C LYS A 534 -14.69 5.60 8.03
N SER A 535 -14.35 4.33 7.89
CA SER A 535 -13.08 3.80 8.41
C SER A 535 -11.89 4.09 7.51
N MET A 536 -12.14 4.56 6.28
CA MET A 536 -11.09 4.86 5.29
C MET A 536 -10.47 6.23 5.56
N ILE A 537 -9.29 6.25 6.12
CA ILE A 537 -8.60 7.46 6.56
C ILE A 537 -8.38 8.42 5.39
N HIS A 538 -8.88 9.66 5.52
CA HIS A 538 -8.85 10.73 4.53
C HIS A 538 -9.51 10.39 3.18
N ASN A 539 -10.19 9.23 3.10
CA ASN A 539 -10.77 8.68 1.87
C ASN A 539 -12.16 8.09 2.11
N ASP A 540 -12.96 8.79 2.91
CA ASP A 540 -14.26 8.36 3.41
C ASP A 540 -15.44 9.12 2.76
N ALA A 541 -15.19 9.91 1.74
CA ALA A 541 -16.22 10.65 1.03
C ALA A 541 -17.22 9.71 0.33
N THR A 542 -18.51 10.04 0.45
CA THR A 542 -19.64 9.28 -0.14
C THR A 542 -20.51 10.19 -0.99
N PRO A 543 -19.99 10.72 -2.12
CA PRO A 543 -20.78 11.56 -3.01
C PRO A 543 -21.94 10.79 -3.66
N ASP A 544 -23.03 11.50 -4.00
CA ASP A 544 -24.08 10.94 -4.85
C ASP A 544 -23.58 10.89 -6.30
N ILE A 545 -23.24 9.68 -6.77
CA ILE A 545 -22.64 9.46 -8.09
C ILE A 545 -23.72 8.99 -9.06
N GLN A 546 -23.88 9.74 -10.14
CA GLN A 546 -24.79 9.44 -11.24
C GLN A 546 -23.99 9.31 -12.53
N ILE A 547 -24.31 8.28 -13.32
CA ILE A 547 -23.64 8.02 -14.59
C ILE A 547 -24.72 7.94 -15.67
N ASP A 548 -24.55 8.72 -16.72
CA ASP A 548 -25.42 8.69 -17.88
C ASP A 548 -25.09 7.45 -18.74
N PRO A 549 -26.05 6.55 -18.98
CA PRO A 549 -25.78 5.29 -19.67
C PRO A 549 -25.49 5.43 -21.17
N GLU A 550 -25.82 6.59 -21.78
CA GLU A 550 -25.58 6.83 -23.19
C GLU A 550 -24.27 7.57 -23.44
N THR A 551 -24.01 8.61 -22.65
CA THR A 551 -22.84 9.49 -22.81
C THR A 551 -21.67 9.12 -21.91
N TYR A 552 -21.91 8.28 -20.88
CA TYR A 552 -20.95 7.90 -19.83
C TYR A 552 -20.51 9.08 -18.94
N ALA A 553 -21.17 10.22 -19.07
CA ALA A 553 -20.89 11.38 -18.22
C ALA A 553 -21.13 11.04 -16.74
N VAL A 554 -20.14 11.36 -15.90
CA VAL A 554 -20.19 11.11 -14.46
C VAL A 554 -20.44 12.41 -13.72
N VAL A 555 -21.47 12.43 -12.89
CA VAL A 555 -21.83 13.56 -12.02
C VAL A 555 -21.71 13.10 -10.58
N ALA A 556 -21.05 13.88 -9.73
CA ALA A 556 -20.98 13.65 -8.28
C ALA A 556 -21.48 14.89 -7.55
N ASP A 557 -22.46 14.73 -6.66
CA ASP A 557 -23.12 15.83 -5.92
C ASP A 557 -23.56 17.00 -6.83
N GLY A 558 -23.96 16.70 -8.06
CA GLY A 558 -24.40 17.68 -9.05
C GLY A 558 -23.29 18.34 -9.86
N GLU A 559 -22.02 18.03 -9.61
CA GLU A 559 -20.85 18.49 -10.39
C GLU A 559 -20.49 17.46 -11.47
N LEU A 560 -20.39 17.88 -12.72
CA LEU A 560 -19.87 17.04 -13.81
C LEU A 560 -18.36 16.84 -13.67
N LEU A 561 -17.93 15.60 -13.55
CA LEU A 561 -16.53 15.25 -13.34
C LEU A 561 -15.79 15.10 -14.67
N VAL A 562 -15.02 16.11 -15.05
CA VAL A 562 -14.20 16.11 -16.26
C VAL A 562 -12.79 16.60 -15.95
N CYS A 563 -11.81 15.94 -16.53
CA CYS A 563 -10.41 16.40 -16.51
C CYS A 563 -9.71 16.06 -17.83
N GLU A 564 -8.65 16.81 -18.13
CA GLU A 564 -7.87 16.58 -19.34
C GLU A 564 -6.90 15.41 -19.18
N PRO A 565 -6.65 14.63 -20.25
CA PRO A 565 -5.60 13.61 -20.22
C PRO A 565 -4.22 14.25 -20.05
N ALA A 566 -3.39 13.66 -19.21
CA ALA A 566 -2.01 14.11 -19.07
C ALA A 566 -1.18 13.75 -20.32
N LYS A 567 -0.37 14.68 -20.78
CA LYS A 567 0.57 14.49 -21.92
C LYS A 567 1.96 14.07 -21.44
N GLU A 568 2.29 14.44 -20.20
CA GLU A 568 3.57 14.16 -19.56
C GLU A 568 3.30 13.70 -18.12
N LEU A 569 4.10 12.76 -17.65
CA LEU A 569 4.03 12.26 -16.28
C LEU A 569 5.38 12.44 -15.57
N PRO A 570 5.38 12.88 -14.31
CA PRO A 570 6.56 12.84 -13.46
C PRO A 570 6.87 11.38 -13.03
N LEU A 571 7.97 11.21 -12.28
CA LEU A 571 8.37 9.94 -11.68
C LEU A 571 8.73 8.85 -12.70
N ALA A 572 9.20 9.28 -13.89
CA ALA A 572 9.63 8.36 -14.93
C ALA A 572 10.98 7.67 -14.63
N GLN A 573 11.70 8.13 -13.60
CA GLN A 573 13.03 7.62 -13.22
C GLN A 573 13.03 6.13 -12.84
N ARG A 574 11.87 5.56 -12.52
CA ARG A 574 11.74 4.12 -12.29
C ARG A 574 12.25 3.27 -13.45
N TYR A 575 12.11 3.77 -14.66
CA TYR A 575 12.47 3.04 -15.89
C TYR A 575 13.89 3.33 -16.39
N PHE A 576 14.66 4.15 -15.68
CA PHE A 576 16.04 4.48 -16.02
C PHE A 576 17.02 3.81 -15.06
N LEU A 577 18.15 3.35 -15.59
CA LEU A 577 19.19 2.68 -14.79
C LEU A 577 20.04 3.66 -13.96
N PHE A 578 20.01 4.94 -14.26
CA PHE A 578 20.83 5.96 -13.61
C PHE A 578 19.99 7.08 -13.00
#